data_2e35ff911e40eb0f197240b04c72006a
#
_entry.id   2e35ff911e40eb0f197240b04c72006a
#
_cell.length_a   1.000
_cell.length_b   1.000
_cell.length_c   1.000
_cell.angle_alpha   90.00
_cell.angle_beta   90.00
_cell.angle_gamma   90.00
#
_symmetry.space_group_name_H-M   'P 1'
#
loop_
_entity.id
_entity.type
_entity.pdbx_description
1 polymer ?
#
loop_
_entity_poly.entity_id
_entity_poly.type
_entity_poly.pdbx_seq_one_letter_code
_entity_poly.pdbx_strand_id
1 'polypeptide(L)'
;MKAVVKPVPESGLGIGEVDARNTDLGESQLTRPLLYARHDIQRHQITSHELSTDHTPIVETPLQASPLPSLATELPAVLHWHTEADTDAFARCMASAPMLRDAFIALHGELGAGKTTFVRHLLRALGIEGRIKSPTYAVVEPHEAPDGLAIYHFDFYRFNDPREWDDAGFRDIFAGPGLKLAEWPDNAAGRIPVADLALKMEAMTDDSRTVTLLAGTPRGFALLAHLDSIRPTSGPIAA
;
A
#
# COMPACT_ATOMS: atom_id res chain seq x y z
N MET A 1 -45.54 -37.15 12.30
CA MET A 1 -45.94 -35.82 12.83
C MET A 1 -45.70 -34.77 11.75
N LYS A 2 -46.77 -34.20 11.20
CA LYS A 2 -46.75 -33.22 10.13
C LYS A 2 -46.62 -31.81 10.76
N ALA A 3 -45.62 -31.05 10.39
CA ALA A 3 -45.46 -29.64 10.78
C ALA A 3 -46.32 -28.77 9.89
N VAL A 4 -47.17 -27.95 10.52
CA VAL A 4 -48.12 -27.03 9.90
C VAL A 4 -47.42 -25.70 9.62
N VAL A 5 -47.42 -25.29 8.36
CA VAL A 5 -46.96 -23.96 7.93
C VAL A 5 -48.15 -23.00 8.02
N LYS A 6 -47.97 -21.85 8.75
CA LYS A 6 -48.93 -20.77 8.79
C LYS A 6 -48.60 -19.71 7.72
N PRO A 7 -49.57 -19.13 7.04
CA PRO A 7 -49.35 -18.08 6.04
C PRO A 7 -49.22 -16.70 6.66
N VAL A 8 -48.45 -15.84 5.98
CA VAL A 8 -48.26 -14.41 6.27
C VAL A 8 -49.36 -13.60 5.61
N PRO A 9 -49.95 -12.56 6.23
CA PRO A 9 -50.98 -11.75 5.61
C PRO A 9 -50.41 -10.67 4.71
N GLU A 10 -51.02 -10.53 3.53
CA GLU A 10 -50.89 -9.39 2.63
C GLU A 10 -51.63 -8.17 3.18
N SER A 11 -51.03 -7.00 3.07
CA SER A 11 -51.67 -5.69 3.13
C SER A 11 -50.73 -4.73 2.37
N GLY A 12 -51.12 -4.07 1.31
CA GLY A 12 -52.26 -3.32 0.98
C GLY A 12 -51.74 -2.09 0.25
N LEU A 13 -52.03 -1.98 -1.04
CA LEU A 13 -51.67 -0.88 -1.94
C LEU A 13 -52.25 0.46 -1.45
N GLY A 14 -51.38 1.49 -1.37
CA GLY A 14 -51.78 2.88 -1.27
C GLY A 14 -51.11 3.69 -2.39
N ILE A 15 -51.84 3.91 -3.47
CA ILE A 15 -51.48 4.81 -4.55
C ILE A 15 -51.83 6.24 -4.10
N GLY A 16 -50.79 7.08 -3.86
CA GLY A 16 -50.92 8.51 -3.64
C GLY A 16 -50.48 9.28 -4.88
N GLU A 17 -51.47 9.85 -5.54
CA GLU A 17 -51.36 10.80 -6.63
C GLU A 17 -50.66 12.08 -6.16
N VAL A 18 -49.56 12.48 -6.82
CA VAL A 18 -48.89 13.76 -6.54
C VAL A 18 -49.14 14.73 -7.71
N ASP A 19 -49.81 15.80 -7.31
CA ASP A 19 -50.09 16.99 -8.07
C ASP A 19 -48.82 17.74 -8.50
N ALA A 20 -48.71 17.97 -9.79
CA ALA A 20 -47.72 18.81 -10.42
C ALA A 20 -48.14 20.28 -10.34
N ARG A 21 -47.44 21.06 -9.50
CA ARG A 21 -47.32 22.54 -9.67
C ARG A 21 -46.47 23.10 -8.52
N ASN A 22 -45.21 23.39 -8.76
CA ASN A 22 -44.67 24.73 -8.54
C ASN A 22 -43.24 24.84 -9.09
N THR A 23 -43.10 25.68 -10.08
CA THR A 23 -41.84 26.30 -10.51
C THR A 23 -41.47 27.32 -9.47
N ASP A 24 -40.23 27.31 -8.95
CA ASP A 24 -39.45 28.53 -8.86
C ASP A 24 -37.95 28.29 -8.63
N LEU A 25 -37.20 29.22 -9.16
CA LEU A 25 -35.80 29.39 -9.38
C LEU A 25 -34.98 29.48 -8.08
N GLY A 26 -33.84 28.84 -8.02
CA GLY A 26 -32.82 29.02 -7.00
C GLY A 26 -31.47 28.58 -7.52
N GLU A 27 -30.82 29.43 -8.30
CA GLU A 27 -29.40 29.34 -8.67
C GLU A 27 -28.48 29.44 -7.47
N SER A 28 -27.33 28.84 -7.69
CA SER A 28 -26.05 29.01 -6.99
C SER A 28 -25.78 27.97 -5.89
N GLN A 29 -24.75 27.18 -6.09
CA GLN A 29 -23.32 27.46 -5.87
C GLN A 29 -22.46 26.33 -6.42
N LEU A 30 -21.90 26.44 -7.59
CA LEU A 30 -20.47 26.63 -7.84
C LEU A 30 -19.54 25.49 -7.35
N THR A 31 -19.41 24.53 -8.22
CA THR A 31 -18.18 23.77 -8.44
C THR A 31 -17.01 24.73 -8.74
N ARG A 32 -16.01 24.80 -7.88
CA ARG A 32 -14.74 25.44 -8.16
C ARG A 32 -13.79 24.41 -8.78
N PRO A 33 -13.29 24.60 -10.00
CA PRO A 33 -12.15 23.84 -10.50
C PRO A 33 -10.88 24.41 -9.86
N LEU A 34 -10.05 23.52 -9.33
CA LEU A 34 -8.70 23.84 -8.89
C LEU A 34 -7.87 24.33 -10.09
N LEU A 35 -7.57 25.63 -10.10
CA LEU A 35 -6.65 26.25 -11.03
C LEU A 35 -5.23 25.75 -10.72
N TYR A 36 -4.66 25.01 -11.65
CA TYR A 36 -3.23 24.72 -11.69
C TYR A 36 -2.50 26.03 -12.03
N ALA A 37 -1.74 26.56 -11.09
CA ALA A 37 -0.86 27.69 -11.31
C ALA A 37 0.28 27.27 -12.25
N ARG A 38 0.24 27.74 -13.48
CA ARG A 38 1.37 27.70 -14.41
C ARG A 38 2.42 28.68 -13.91
N HIS A 39 3.57 28.17 -13.53
CA HIS A 39 4.76 29.00 -13.32
C HIS A 39 5.31 29.37 -14.69
N ASP A 40 5.20 30.65 -15.01
CA ASP A 40 5.87 31.30 -16.15
C ASP A 40 7.38 31.21 -15.95
N ILE A 41 8.04 30.50 -16.83
CA ILE A 41 9.51 30.52 -16.95
C ILE A 41 9.85 31.76 -17.76
N GLN A 42 10.23 32.81 -17.06
CA GLN A 42 10.82 34.01 -17.67
C GLN A 42 12.17 33.67 -18.30
N ARG A 43 12.23 33.73 -19.62
CA ARG A 43 13.48 33.67 -20.38
C ARG A 43 14.28 34.96 -20.13
N HIS A 44 15.34 34.84 -19.34
CA HIS A 44 16.37 35.85 -19.32
C HIS A 44 17.26 35.68 -20.55
N GLN A 45 17.29 36.71 -21.39
CA GLN A 45 18.27 36.85 -22.48
C GLN A 45 19.66 37.07 -21.86
N ILE A 46 20.55 36.16 -22.11
CA ILE A 46 21.97 36.31 -21.78
C ILE A 46 22.62 37.01 -22.95
N THR A 47 22.99 38.26 -22.74
CA THR A 47 23.84 39.04 -23.64
C THR A 47 25.27 38.52 -23.56
N SER A 48 25.82 38.24 -24.71
CA SER A 48 27.20 37.83 -24.95
C SER A 48 28.17 38.91 -24.50
N HIS A 49 29.01 38.65 -23.50
CA HIS A 49 30.22 39.36 -23.23
C HIS A 49 31.41 38.42 -23.14
N GLU A 50 32.30 38.61 -24.07
CA GLU A 50 33.75 38.42 -24.13
C GLU A 50 34.40 37.24 -23.41
N LEU A 51 34.95 36.36 -24.26
CA LEU A 51 35.93 35.35 -24.00
C LEU A 51 37.22 35.93 -23.38
N SER A 52 37.46 35.65 -22.11
CA SER A 52 38.80 35.70 -21.53
C SER A 52 39.35 34.27 -21.45
N THR A 53 40.37 34.00 -22.24
CA THR A 53 41.09 32.73 -22.24
C THR A 53 42.10 32.74 -21.10
N ASP A 54 41.73 32.15 -19.98
CA ASP A 54 42.70 31.78 -18.93
C ASP A 54 42.68 30.25 -18.79
N HIS A 55 43.69 29.60 -19.38
CA HIS A 55 43.91 28.15 -19.32
C HIS A 55 44.62 27.78 -18.01
N THR A 56 43.89 27.61 -16.94
CA THR A 56 44.39 26.83 -15.81
C THR A 56 44.09 25.35 -16.08
N PRO A 57 45.08 24.44 -15.99
CA PRO A 57 44.83 23.02 -16.19
C PRO A 57 43.94 22.51 -15.04
N ILE A 58 42.74 22.00 -15.40
CA ILE A 58 41.88 21.29 -14.50
C ILE A 58 42.58 19.93 -14.21
N VAL A 59 43.13 19.82 -13.03
CA VAL A 59 43.59 18.51 -12.52
C VAL A 59 42.32 17.70 -12.22
N GLU A 60 41.99 16.80 -13.14
CA GLU A 60 40.95 15.79 -12.91
C GLU A 60 41.45 14.84 -11.81
N THR A 61 40.99 15.07 -10.60
CA THR A 61 41.10 14.05 -9.55
C THR A 61 40.14 12.92 -9.95
N PRO A 62 40.62 11.68 -10.12
CA PRO A 62 39.73 10.56 -10.43
C PRO A 62 38.69 10.47 -9.28
N LEU A 63 37.41 10.66 -9.61
CA LEU A 63 36.32 10.26 -8.71
C LEU A 63 36.54 8.75 -8.45
N GLN A 64 37.02 8.42 -7.26
CA GLN A 64 36.96 7.07 -6.77
C GLN A 64 35.46 6.72 -6.69
N ALA A 65 34.99 5.99 -7.69
CA ALA A 65 33.70 5.34 -7.64
C ALA A 65 33.74 4.42 -6.42
N SER A 66 33.04 4.81 -5.36
CA SER A 66 32.76 3.89 -4.26
C SER A 66 32.14 2.65 -4.90
N PRO A 67 32.64 1.45 -4.60
CA PRO A 67 32.04 0.25 -5.11
C PRO A 67 30.56 0.26 -4.72
N LEU A 68 29.69 0.19 -5.71
CA LEU A 68 28.27 -0.07 -5.46
C LEU A 68 28.21 -1.27 -4.51
N PRO A 69 27.40 -1.21 -3.42
CA PRO A 69 27.24 -2.36 -2.58
C PRO A 69 26.87 -3.53 -3.47
N SER A 70 27.69 -4.57 -3.45
CA SER A 70 27.40 -5.83 -4.12
C SER A 70 25.96 -6.16 -3.74
N LEU A 71 25.07 -6.27 -4.75
CA LEU A 71 23.75 -6.88 -4.56
C LEU A 71 24.02 -8.36 -4.23
N ALA A 72 24.50 -8.59 -2.99
CA ALA A 72 24.47 -9.91 -2.44
C ALA A 72 22.99 -10.31 -2.51
N THR A 73 22.71 -11.33 -3.28
CA THR A 73 21.41 -12.01 -3.33
C THR A 73 21.24 -12.58 -1.91
N GLU A 74 20.75 -11.77 -1.00
CA GLU A 74 20.43 -12.25 0.34
C GLU A 74 19.32 -13.27 0.16
N LEU A 75 19.55 -14.46 0.68
CA LEU A 75 18.56 -15.53 0.69
C LEU A 75 17.26 -15.00 1.32
N PRO A 76 16.09 -15.43 0.83
CA PRO A 76 14.83 -14.99 1.40
C PRO A 76 14.81 -15.30 2.90
N ALA A 77 14.44 -14.32 3.71
CA ALA A 77 14.27 -14.54 5.13
C ALA A 77 12.97 -15.32 5.38
N VAL A 78 13.07 -16.43 6.11
CA VAL A 78 11.91 -17.25 6.46
C VAL A 78 11.59 -17.10 7.93
N LEU A 79 10.32 -16.87 8.24
CA LEU A 79 9.78 -16.73 9.59
C LEU A 79 8.75 -17.83 9.84
N HIS A 80 8.63 -18.23 11.09
CA HIS A 80 7.56 -19.11 11.54
C HIS A 80 6.72 -18.38 12.58
N TRP A 81 5.44 -18.19 12.29
CA TRP A 81 4.46 -17.62 13.21
C TRP A 81 3.58 -18.74 13.75
N HIS A 82 3.75 -19.05 15.00
CA HIS A 82 3.00 -20.11 15.68
C HIS A 82 1.64 -19.61 16.17
N THR A 83 1.54 -18.31 16.42
CA THR A 83 0.35 -17.69 16.98
C THR A 83 0.05 -16.35 16.31
N GLU A 84 -1.16 -15.81 16.51
CA GLU A 84 -1.48 -14.43 16.08
C GLU A 84 -0.62 -13.38 16.79
N ALA A 85 -0.12 -13.68 18.01
CA ALA A 85 0.80 -12.79 18.72
C ALA A 85 2.15 -12.62 17.99
N ASP A 86 2.62 -13.64 17.27
CA ASP A 86 3.83 -13.55 16.45
C ASP A 86 3.60 -12.61 15.25
N THR A 87 2.40 -12.67 14.66
CA THR A 87 1.97 -11.74 13.60
C THR A 87 1.94 -10.30 14.13
N ASP A 88 1.37 -10.07 15.32
CA ASP A 88 1.31 -8.76 15.97
C ASP A 88 2.71 -8.23 16.28
N ALA A 89 3.58 -9.05 16.85
CA ALA A 89 4.96 -8.68 17.16
C ALA A 89 5.73 -8.27 15.90
N PHE A 90 5.62 -9.03 14.82
CA PHE A 90 6.25 -8.72 13.54
C PHE A 90 5.68 -7.42 12.94
N ALA A 91 4.37 -7.23 12.99
CA ALA A 91 3.73 -6.01 12.51
C ALA A 91 4.22 -4.76 13.27
N ARG A 92 4.38 -4.84 14.60
CA ARG A 92 4.96 -3.75 15.42
C ARG A 92 6.41 -3.46 15.04
N CYS A 93 7.22 -4.50 14.83
CA CYS A 93 8.58 -4.34 14.35
C CYS A 93 8.61 -3.62 13.01
N MET A 94 7.77 -4.02 12.07
CA MET A 94 7.68 -3.38 10.77
C MET A 94 7.20 -1.93 10.87
N ALA A 95 6.23 -1.64 11.73
CA ALA A 95 5.71 -0.29 11.96
C ALA A 95 6.76 0.69 12.49
N SER A 96 7.80 0.18 13.18
CA SER A 96 8.90 1.00 13.70
C SER A 96 9.92 1.43 12.63
N ALA A 97 9.86 0.85 11.43
CA ALA A 97 10.80 1.12 10.35
C ALA A 97 10.49 2.45 9.65
N PRO A 98 11.38 3.46 9.67
CA PRO A 98 11.11 4.75 9.01
C PRO A 98 10.85 4.63 7.51
N MET A 99 11.53 3.67 6.84
CA MET A 99 11.38 3.44 5.40
C MET A 99 10.03 2.81 5.01
N LEU A 100 9.24 2.34 5.99
CA LEU A 100 7.90 1.80 5.73
C LEU A 100 6.93 2.87 5.20
N ARG A 101 7.14 4.13 5.54
CA ARG A 101 6.18 5.22 5.26
C ARG A 101 5.83 5.40 3.78
N ASP A 102 6.76 5.09 2.88
CA ASP A 102 6.55 5.16 1.42
C ASP A 102 6.74 3.81 0.73
N ALA A 103 6.68 2.73 1.50
CA ALA A 103 6.88 1.40 0.97
C ALA A 103 5.63 0.86 0.27
N PHE A 104 5.87 -0.05 -0.67
CA PHE A 104 4.86 -0.95 -1.20
C PHE A 104 5.12 -2.37 -0.69
N ILE A 105 4.17 -2.91 0.08
CA ILE A 105 4.20 -4.25 0.65
C ILE A 105 3.19 -5.14 -0.08
N ALA A 106 3.67 -6.20 -0.71
CA ALA A 106 2.84 -7.20 -1.38
C ALA A 106 2.61 -8.43 -0.49
N LEU A 107 1.35 -8.88 -0.37
CA LEU A 107 0.93 -9.99 0.49
C LEU A 107 0.40 -11.13 -0.37
N HIS A 108 1.19 -12.18 -0.51
CA HIS A 108 0.85 -13.39 -1.23
C HIS A 108 0.43 -14.50 -0.27
N GLY A 109 -0.39 -15.42 -0.76
CA GLY A 109 -0.83 -16.61 -0.02
C GLY A 109 -2.31 -16.91 -0.24
N GLU A 110 -2.68 -18.15 0.01
CA GLU A 110 -4.03 -18.66 -0.17
C GLU A 110 -5.06 -17.96 0.73
N LEU A 111 -6.34 -18.20 0.46
CA LEU A 111 -7.43 -17.73 1.32
C LEU A 111 -7.25 -18.32 2.74
N GLY A 112 -7.31 -17.46 3.74
CA GLY A 112 -7.08 -17.86 5.14
C GLY A 112 -5.61 -17.90 5.57
N ALA A 113 -4.63 -17.59 4.71
CA ALA A 113 -3.21 -17.57 5.08
C ALA A 113 -2.84 -16.51 6.14
N GLY A 114 -3.73 -15.52 6.39
CA GLY A 114 -3.49 -14.50 7.42
C GLY A 114 -3.13 -13.11 6.90
N LYS A 115 -3.21 -12.86 5.57
CA LYS A 115 -2.88 -11.57 4.95
C LYS A 115 -3.60 -10.39 5.61
N THR A 116 -4.92 -10.45 5.64
CA THR A 116 -5.75 -9.39 6.26
C THR A 116 -5.51 -9.29 7.78
N THR A 117 -5.19 -10.40 8.46
CA THR A 117 -4.83 -10.38 9.88
C THR A 117 -3.54 -9.59 10.10
N PHE A 118 -2.51 -9.84 9.29
CA PHE A 118 -1.28 -9.08 9.32
C PHE A 118 -1.53 -7.58 9.04
N VAL A 119 -2.31 -7.24 8.01
CA VAL A 119 -2.66 -5.83 7.71
C VAL A 119 -3.34 -5.17 8.90
N ARG A 120 -4.28 -5.84 9.57
CA ARG A 120 -4.94 -5.29 10.78
C ARG A 120 -3.95 -4.97 11.89
N HIS A 121 -3.02 -5.89 12.17
CA HIS A 121 -1.99 -5.65 13.20
C HIS A 121 -1.06 -4.50 12.81
N LEU A 122 -0.64 -4.43 11.55
CA LEU A 122 0.22 -3.35 11.07
C LEU A 122 -0.48 -1.99 11.15
N LEU A 123 -1.72 -1.89 10.70
CA LEU A 123 -2.50 -0.66 10.79
C LEU A 123 -2.72 -0.22 12.24
N ARG A 124 -2.99 -1.16 13.14
CA ARG A 124 -3.09 -0.86 14.59
C ARG A 124 -1.77 -0.40 15.19
N ALA A 125 -0.66 -1.03 14.80
CA ALA A 125 0.67 -0.60 15.22
C ALA A 125 1.03 0.81 14.72
N LEU A 126 0.46 1.23 13.58
CA LEU A 126 0.56 2.60 13.04
C LEU A 126 -0.48 3.57 13.63
N GLY A 127 -1.27 3.13 14.61
CA GLY A 127 -2.23 3.99 15.33
C GLY A 127 -3.62 4.09 14.70
N ILE A 128 -3.95 3.25 13.71
CA ILE A 128 -5.32 3.22 13.15
C ILE A 128 -6.25 2.53 14.13
N GLU A 129 -7.29 3.25 14.53
CA GLU A 129 -8.31 2.76 15.46
C GLU A 129 -9.57 2.25 14.73
N GLY A 130 -10.43 1.56 15.47
CA GLY A 130 -11.72 1.10 14.97
C GLY A 130 -11.66 -0.23 14.21
N ARG A 131 -12.68 -0.46 13.37
CA ARG A 131 -12.83 -1.72 12.66
C ARG A 131 -12.14 -1.69 11.29
N ILE A 132 -11.08 -2.44 11.15
CA ILE A 132 -10.36 -2.64 9.89
C ILE A 132 -10.91 -3.90 9.19
N LYS A 133 -11.41 -3.73 7.98
CA LYS A 133 -11.92 -4.81 7.12
C LYS A 133 -11.02 -4.99 5.92
N SER A 134 -11.08 -6.18 5.27
CA SER A 134 -10.52 -6.34 3.93
C SER A 134 -11.39 -5.60 2.91
N PRO A 135 -10.81 -4.80 2.01
CA PRO A 135 -11.54 -4.08 0.96
C PRO A 135 -11.88 -4.96 -0.26
N THR A 136 -12.20 -6.25 -0.06
CA THR A 136 -12.44 -7.23 -1.13
C THR A 136 -13.49 -6.77 -2.18
N TYR A 137 -14.41 -5.88 -1.80
CA TYR A 137 -15.42 -5.33 -2.72
C TYR A 137 -15.09 -3.91 -3.20
N ALA A 138 -14.42 -3.11 -2.36
CA ALA A 138 -14.06 -1.72 -2.69
C ALA A 138 -12.70 -1.63 -3.39
N VAL A 139 -11.94 -2.74 -3.44
CA VAL A 139 -10.59 -2.90 -3.96
C VAL A 139 -9.54 -2.12 -3.15
N VAL A 140 -9.84 -0.90 -2.70
CA VAL A 140 -8.94 -0.08 -1.87
C VAL A 140 -9.69 0.55 -0.71
N GLU A 141 -9.04 0.58 0.46
CA GLU A 141 -9.48 1.31 1.65
C GLU A 141 -8.37 2.26 2.09
N PRO A 142 -8.58 3.59 1.99
CA PRO A 142 -7.61 4.56 2.47
C PRO A 142 -7.71 4.72 3.99
N HIS A 143 -6.56 4.88 4.64
CA HIS A 143 -6.43 5.22 6.05
C HIS A 143 -5.45 6.38 6.21
N GLU A 144 -5.56 7.10 7.31
CA GLU A 144 -4.61 8.13 7.72
C GLU A 144 -4.21 7.87 9.17
N ALA A 145 -2.93 7.67 9.41
CA ALA A 145 -2.41 7.50 10.77
C ALA A 145 -2.38 8.84 11.51
N PRO A 146 -2.37 8.84 12.86
CA PRO A 146 -2.39 10.07 13.67
C PRO A 146 -1.24 11.05 13.38
N ASP A 147 -0.14 10.57 12.83
CA ASP A 147 1.02 11.35 12.42
C ASP A 147 0.97 11.84 10.97
N GLY A 148 -0.20 11.71 10.31
CA GLY A 148 -0.44 12.15 8.93
C GLY A 148 0.07 11.19 7.85
N LEU A 149 0.48 9.95 8.18
CA LEU A 149 0.85 8.97 7.18
C LEU A 149 -0.39 8.48 6.42
N ALA A 150 -0.41 8.72 5.11
CA ALA A 150 -1.41 8.12 4.23
C ALA A 150 -1.09 6.64 4.02
N ILE A 151 -2.11 5.78 4.14
CA ILE A 151 -1.99 4.34 3.98
C ILE A 151 -3.11 3.86 3.07
N TYR A 152 -2.77 3.02 2.09
CA TYR A 152 -3.72 2.47 1.13
C TYR A 152 -3.68 0.95 1.24
N HIS A 153 -4.78 0.36 1.72
CA HIS A 153 -4.96 -1.08 1.80
C HIS A 153 -5.74 -1.57 0.58
N PHE A 154 -5.10 -2.35 -0.29
CA PHE A 154 -5.67 -2.96 -1.48
C PHE A 154 -5.97 -4.44 -1.24
N ASP A 155 -7.06 -4.93 -1.85
CA ASP A 155 -7.37 -6.35 -1.96
C ASP A 155 -7.81 -6.65 -3.40
N PHE A 156 -6.91 -7.27 -4.16
CA PHE A 156 -7.13 -7.59 -5.57
C PHE A 156 -7.80 -8.97 -5.78
N TYR A 157 -8.32 -9.63 -4.72
CA TYR A 157 -8.93 -10.97 -4.84
C TYR A 157 -9.99 -11.06 -5.92
N ARG A 158 -10.82 -10.02 -6.08
CA ARG A 158 -11.91 -9.95 -7.07
C ARG A 158 -11.60 -9.04 -8.26
N PHE A 159 -10.38 -8.57 -8.35
CA PHE A 159 -9.95 -7.69 -9.44
C PHE A 159 -9.79 -8.50 -10.72
N ASN A 160 -10.65 -8.27 -11.71
CA ASN A 160 -10.68 -9.04 -12.96
C ASN A 160 -10.70 -8.16 -14.21
N ASP A 161 -11.10 -6.89 -14.11
CA ASP A 161 -11.18 -5.98 -15.24
C ASP A 161 -10.00 -5.00 -15.24
N PRO A 162 -9.13 -5.07 -16.24
CA PRO A 162 -8.03 -4.12 -16.42
C PRO A 162 -8.45 -2.65 -16.44
N ARG A 163 -9.68 -2.33 -16.86
CA ARG A 163 -10.18 -0.95 -16.91
C ARG A 163 -10.43 -0.37 -15.52
N GLU A 164 -10.78 -1.21 -14.54
CA GLU A 164 -10.94 -0.76 -13.15
C GLU A 164 -9.68 -0.09 -12.61
N TRP A 165 -8.50 -0.50 -13.08
CA TRP A 165 -7.23 0.11 -12.68
C TRP A 165 -7.11 1.57 -13.12
N ASP A 166 -7.44 1.84 -14.38
CA ASP A 166 -7.31 3.18 -14.96
C ASP A 166 -8.43 4.10 -14.48
N ASP A 167 -9.65 3.59 -14.39
CA ASP A 167 -10.84 4.34 -13.97
C ASP A 167 -10.79 4.73 -12.46
N ALA A 168 -10.20 3.88 -11.62
CA ALA A 168 -10.09 4.13 -10.18
C ALA A 168 -8.86 4.98 -9.79
N GLY A 169 -8.00 5.35 -10.74
CA GLY A 169 -6.82 6.18 -10.46
C GLY A 169 -5.75 5.48 -9.62
N PHE A 170 -5.69 4.16 -9.61
CA PHE A 170 -4.72 3.40 -8.80
C PHE A 170 -3.28 3.69 -9.18
N ARG A 171 -3.00 4.02 -10.46
CA ARG A 171 -1.68 4.44 -10.92
C ARG A 171 -1.16 5.64 -10.12
N ASP A 172 -2.00 6.64 -9.88
CA ASP A 172 -1.62 7.86 -9.15
C ASP A 172 -1.37 7.55 -7.67
N ILE A 173 -2.15 6.64 -7.09
CA ILE A 173 -1.93 6.19 -5.71
C ILE A 173 -0.58 5.48 -5.58
N PHE A 174 -0.22 4.59 -6.50
CA PHE A 174 1.06 3.88 -6.47
C PHE A 174 2.25 4.80 -6.78
N ALA A 175 2.06 5.86 -7.57
CA ALA A 175 3.09 6.86 -7.85
C ALA A 175 3.23 7.91 -6.73
N GLY A 176 2.20 8.10 -5.91
CA GLY A 176 2.16 9.08 -4.83
C GLY A 176 2.85 8.60 -3.54
N PRO A 177 3.00 9.48 -2.55
CA PRO A 177 3.55 9.14 -1.23
C PRO A 177 2.59 8.24 -0.44
N GLY A 178 3.10 7.67 0.67
CA GLY A 178 2.35 6.87 1.61
C GLY A 178 2.59 5.36 1.48
N LEU A 179 2.17 4.62 2.48
CA LEU A 179 2.29 3.16 2.56
C LEU A 179 1.20 2.48 1.70
N LYS A 180 1.60 1.54 0.85
CA LYS A 180 0.70 0.69 0.08
C LYS A 180 0.82 -0.74 0.56
N LEU A 181 -0.31 -1.36 0.89
CA LEU A 181 -0.43 -2.76 1.30
C LEU A 181 -1.37 -3.44 0.31
N ALA A 182 -0.92 -4.47 -0.40
CA ALA A 182 -1.76 -5.16 -1.38
C ALA A 182 -1.86 -6.65 -1.10
N GLU A 183 -3.09 -7.12 -0.86
CA GLU A 183 -3.43 -8.53 -0.85
C GLU A 183 -3.74 -8.98 -2.30
N TRP A 184 -3.37 -10.22 -2.63
CA TRP A 184 -3.56 -10.83 -3.97
C TRP A 184 -2.94 -10.03 -5.12
N PRO A 185 -1.67 -9.58 -4.99
CA PRO A 185 -1.04 -8.69 -5.98
C PRO A 185 -0.93 -9.32 -7.37
N ASP A 186 -0.92 -10.65 -7.46
CA ASP A 186 -0.82 -11.39 -8.72
C ASP A 186 -2.01 -11.11 -9.66
N ASN A 187 -3.19 -10.80 -9.12
CA ASN A 187 -4.37 -10.45 -9.91
C ASN A 187 -4.25 -9.07 -10.58
N ALA A 188 -3.33 -8.22 -10.11
CA ALA A 188 -3.00 -6.94 -10.72
C ALA A 188 -1.61 -6.93 -11.37
N ALA A 189 -1.04 -8.11 -11.66
CA ALA A 189 0.28 -8.25 -12.26
C ALA A 189 0.41 -7.46 -13.57
N GLY A 190 1.56 -6.83 -13.77
CA GLY A 190 1.85 -5.97 -14.93
C GLY A 190 1.25 -4.56 -14.84
N ARG A 191 0.49 -4.24 -13.78
CA ARG A 191 -0.07 -2.90 -13.51
C ARG A 191 0.54 -2.26 -12.28
N ILE A 192 0.69 -3.02 -11.21
CA ILE A 192 1.38 -2.57 -9.99
C ILE A 192 2.89 -2.57 -10.18
N PRO A 193 3.62 -1.65 -9.51
CA PRO A 193 5.08 -1.65 -9.52
C PRO A 193 5.66 -2.88 -8.82
N VAL A 194 6.98 -3.05 -8.91
CA VAL A 194 7.69 -4.03 -8.08
C VAL A 194 7.53 -3.66 -6.61
N ALA A 195 7.11 -4.62 -5.78
CA ALA A 195 6.97 -4.40 -4.35
C ALA A 195 8.34 -4.15 -3.69
N ASP A 196 8.40 -3.24 -2.72
CA ASP A 196 9.59 -3.08 -1.91
C ASP A 196 9.86 -4.36 -1.12
N LEU A 197 8.82 -4.90 -0.48
CA LEU A 197 8.90 -6.16 0.24
C LEU A 197 7.66 -7.01 -0.07
N ALA A 198 7.87 -8.26 -0.44
CA ALA A 198 6.81 -9.25 -0.58
C ALA A 198 6.83 -10.21 0.62
N LEU A 199 5.66 -10.46 1.20
CA LEU A 199 5.41 -11.47 2.20
C LEU A 199 4.64 -12.63 1.57
N LYS A 200 5.27 -13.79 1.44
CA LYS A 200 4.59 -15.01 1.01
C LYS A 200 4.19 -15.80 2.25
N MET A 201 2.89 -15.91 2.51
CA MET A 201 2.32 -16.50 3.70
C MET A 201 1.69 -17.86 3.37
N GLU A 202 2.12 -18.90 4.06
CA GLU A 202 1.64 -20.27 3.90
C GLU A 202 1.09 -20.76 5.23
N ALA A 203 -0.20 -21.16 5.25
CA ALA A 203 -0.80 -21.79 6.42
C ALA A 203 -0.34 -23.26 6.52
N MET A 204 0.08 -23.66 7.70
CA MET A 204 0.52 -25.01 8.00
C MET A 204 -0.61 -25.84 8.63
N THR A 205 -0.45 -27.13 8.69
CA THR A 205 -1.47 -28.07 9.22
C THR A 205 -1.68 -27.96 10.73
N ASP A 206 -0.74 -27.35 11.44
CA ASP A 206 -0.78 -27.10 12.89
C ASP A 206 -1.26 -25.69 13.24
N ASP A 207 -1.96 -25.03 12.32
CA ASP A 207 -2.43 -23.64 12.44
C ASP A 207 -1.30 -22.58 12.53
N SER A 208 -0.04 -22.95 12.40
CA SER A 208 1.06 -22.02 12.26
C SER A 208 1.16 -21.46 10.84
N ARG A 209 2.05 -20.47 10.63
CA ARG A 209 2.33 -19.89 9.32
C ARG A 209 3.81 -19.88 9.06
N THR A 210 4.19 -20.26 7.85
CA THR A 210 5.51 -19.95 7.31
C THR A 210 5.41 -18.68 6.48
N VAL A 211 6.28 -17.72 6.74
CA VAL A 211 6.29 -16.43 6.04
C VAL A 211 7.66 -16.20 5.43
N THR A 212 7.71 -16.15 4.11
CA THR A 212 8.92 -15.86 3.35
C THR A 212 8.92 -14.37 2.97
N LEU A 213 10.00 -13.67 3.32
CA LEU A 213 10.21 -12.26 3.01
C LEU A 213 11.13 -12.14 1.79
N LEU A 214 10.72 -11.36 0.80
CA LEU A 214 11.45 -11.14 -0.44
C LEU A 214 11.55 -9.63 -0.70
N ALA A 215 12.75 -9.07 -0.64
CA ALA A 215 13.00 -7.68 -1.01
C ALA A 215 13.10 -7.54 -2.53
N GLY A 216 12.36 -6.60 -3.11
CA GLY A 216 12.35 -6.33 -4.56
C GLY A 216 13.07 -5.02 -4.93
N THR A 217 13.36 -4.16 -3.96
CA THR A 217 13.97 -2.84 -4.18
C THR A 217 14.99 -2.51 -3.09
N PRO A 218 15.83 -1.47 -3.27
CA PRO A 218 16.73 -1.01 -2.21
C PRO A 218 16.01 -0.66 -0.90
N ARG A 219 14.77 -0.13 -0.97
CA ARG A 219 13.94 0.13 0.20
C ARG A 219 13.53 -1.16 0.90
N GLY A 220 13.19 -2.19 0.15
CA GLY A 220 12.88 -3.52 0.68
C GLY A 220 14.07 -4.16 1.39
N PHE A 221 15.27 -4.05 0.85
CA PHE A 221 16.49 -4.50 1.53
C PHE A 221 16.74 -3.73 2.83
N ALA A 222 16.51 -2.42 2.85
CA ALA A 222 16.61 -1.62 4.07
C ALA A 222 15.56 -2.04 5.12
N LEU A 223 14.34 -2.40 4.69
CA LEU A 223 13.31 -2.96 5.57
C LEU A 223 13.77 -4.29 6.18
N LEU A 224 14.29 -5.22 5.37
CA LEU A 224 14.80 -6.50 5.88
C LEU A 224 15.94 -6.29 6.89
N ALA A 225 16.90 -5.43 6.60
CA ALA A 225 18.00 -5.12 7.49
C ALA A 225 17.50 -4.52 8.83
N HIS A 226 16.49 -3.64 8.79
CA HIS A 226 15.88 -3.11 10.00
C HIS A 226 15.22 -4.23 10.82
N LEU A 227 14.41 -5.07 10.19
CA LEU A 227 13.73 -6.19 10.85
C LEU A 227 14.72 -7.18 11.49
N ASP A 228 15.85 -7.42 10.85
CA ASP A 228 16.89 -8.30 11.37
C ASP A 228 17.60 -7.69 12.59
N SER A 229 17.83 -6.36 12.57
CA SER A 229 18.50 -5.64 13.65
C SER A 229 17.75 -5.63 14.97
N ILE A 230 16.41 -5.73 14.93
CA ILE A 230 15.52 -5.70 16.10
C ILE A 230 14.98 -7.07 16.49
N ARG A 231 15.33 -8.12 15.75
CA ARG A 231 15.04 -9.49 16.18
C ARG A 231 15.75 -9.76 17.51
N PRO A 232 15.03 -10.26 18.54
CA PRO A 232 15.73 -10.83 19.67
C PRO A 232 16.63 -11.94 19.14
N THR A 233 17.91 -11.86 19.45
CA THR A 233 18.90 -12.92 19.17
C THR A 233 18.42 -14.18 19.88
N SER A 234 17.56 -14.97 19.25
CA SER A 234 17.35 -16.36 19.63
C SER A 234 18.70 -17.06 19.42
N GLY A 235 19.26 -17.57 20.50
CA GLY A 235 20.56 -18.22 20.52
C GLY A 235 20.66 -19.33 19.48
N PRO A 236 21.90 -19.83 19.21
CA PRO A 236 22.14 -20.76 18.13
C PRO A 236 21.20 -21.96 18.26
N ILE A 237 20.48 -22.26 17.18
CA ILE A 237 19.74 -23.51 17.04
C ILE A 237 20.82 -24.58 17.15
N ALA A 238 20.81 -25.30 18.27
CA ALA A 238 21.66 -26.47 18.44
C ALA A 238 21.35 -27.45 17.31
N ALA A 239 22.42 -27.87 16.63
CA ALA A 239 22.40 -28.85 15.56
C ALA A 239 21.92 -30.23 16.02
#